data_11eebeafbeb31ede1ac6af8212685809
#
_entry.id   11eebeafbeb31ede1ac6af8212685809
#
_cell.length_a   1.000
_cell.length_b   1.000
_cell.length_c   1.000
_cell.angle_alpha   90.00
_cell.angle_beta   90.00
_cell.angle_gamma   90.00
#
_symmetry.space_group_name_H-M   'P 1'
#
loop_
_entity.id
_entity.type
_entity.pdbx_description
1 polymer ?
#
loop_
_entity_poly.entity_id
_entity_poly.type
_entity_poly.pdbx_seq_one_letter_code
_entity_poly.pdbx_strand_id
1 'polypeptide(L)'
;MGVWLPGTASITGIAQPEQVNTAVITDGVLQTLEVPAAVGEWLTASDQDPHGAQGVMLSYGYWQRRFGGDPGVVGRTISVDSEPRVIAGVMSRGFKVVSYDFDLLVPAAFDPVKQSLAGFAHHGIGRLRPGVTISQADADVARLLNLWMDSWTNGPGTDSHWYLTWRITPAFQPLKEQVVGSVGNVLWVVMATIGVVMLIACTNVANLLLVRADGRQQELAVRSALGDDGGLPASYCWRA
;
A
#
# COMPACT_ATOMS: atom_id res chain seq x y z
N MET A 1 -17.82 5.11 3.74
CA MET A 1 -17.10 4.19 4.65
C MET A 1 -17.34 2.78 4.15
N GLY A 2 -16.30 1.98 4.09
CA GLY A 2 -16.38 0.59 3.64
C GLY A 2 -15.49 -0.32 4.47
N VAL A 3 -15.72 -1.63 4.30
CA VAL A 3 -14.96 -2.68 4.96
C VAL A 3 -14.38 -3.61 3.90
N TRP A 4 -13.19 -4.09 4.11
CA TRP A 4 -12.55 -5.05 3.23
C TRP A 4 -11.82 -6.15 4.01
N LEU A 5 -11.62 -7.28 3.36
CA LEU A 5 -10.98 -8.47 3.92
C LEU A 5 -10.08 -9.11 2.85
N PRO A 6 -8.80 -9.39 3.13
CA PRO A 6 -7.97 -10.21 2.25
C PRO A 6 -8.44 -11.66 2.26
N GLY A 7 -8.38 -12.32 1.11
CA GLY A 7 -8.79 -13.70 0.97
C GLY A 7 -8.14 -14.39 -0.23
N THR A 8 -8.52 -15.61 -0.47
CA THR A 8 -8.16 -16.38 -1.66
C THR A 8 -9.39 -17.10 -2.19
N ALA A 9 -9.45 -17.31 -3.49
CA ALA A 9 -10.53 -18.07 -4.13
C ALA A 9 -9.96 -18.97 -5.23
N SER A 10 -10.69 -20.04 -5.52
CA SER A 10 -10.40 -20.95 -6.64
C SER A 10 -11.23 -20.56 -7.85
N ILE A 11 -10.55 -20.23 -8.96
CA ILE A 11 -11.23 -19.94 -10.23
C ILE A 11 -11.26 -21.19 -11.08
N THR A 12 -12.46 -21.55 -11.54
CA THR A 12 -12.71 -22.67 -12.47
C THR A 12 -13.54 -22.18 -13.66
N GLY A 13 -13.70 -23.03 -14.68
CA GLY A 13 -14.41 -22.63 -15.91
C GLY A 13 -13.58 -21.83 -16.91
N ILE A 14 -12.33 -21.55 -16.59
CA ILE A 14 -11.30 -21.02 -17.49
C ILE A 14 -10.26 -22.13 -17.68
N ALA A 15 -9.61 -22.24 -18.82
CA ALA A 15 -8.77 -23.34 -19.29
C ALA A 15 -8.04 -24.23 -18.24
N GLN A 16 -7.54 -23.65 -17.14
CA GLN A 16 -6.99 -24.38 -16.00
C GLN A 16 -7.49 -23.78 -14.68
N PRO A 17 -7.90 -24.60 -13.69
CA PRO A 17 -8.19 -24.12 -12.35
C PRO A 17 -6.96 -23.44 -11.73
N GLU A 18 -7.17 -22.32 -11.08
CA GLU A 18 -6.12 -21.59 -10.37
C GLU A 18 -6.61 -20.99 -9.07
N GLN A 19 -5.71 -20.86 -8.11
CA GLN A 19 -5.99 -20.13 -6.87
C GLN A 19 -5.47 -18.70 -7.02
N VAL A 20 -6.31 -17.72 -6.70
CA VAL A 20 -6.03 -16.29 -6.82
C VAL A 20 -6.23 -15.57 -5.51
N ASN A 21 -5.54 -14.45 -5.34
CA ASN A 21 -5.77 -13.55 -4.22
C ASN A 21 -7.03 -12.73 -4.45
N THR A 22 -7.87 -12.65 -3.43
CA THR A 22 -9.09 -11.84 -3.47
C THR A 22 -9.06 -10.73 -2.44
N ALA A 23 -9.70 -9.62 -2.75
CA ALA A 23 -10.12 -8.66 -1.74
C ALA A 23 -11.65 -8.66 -1.72
N VAL A 24 -12.22 -9.11 -0.61
CA VAL A 24 -13.65 -9.06 -0.36
C VAL A 24 -13.98 -7.66 0.15
N ILE A 25 -14.86 -6.93 -0.53
CA ILE A 25 -15.13 -5.51 -0.24
C ILE A 25 -16.61 -5.21 -0.15
N THR A 26 -16.97 -4.23 0.68
CA THR A 26 -18.28 -3.57 0.57
C THR A 26 -18.21 -2.46 -0.48
N ASP A 27 -19.36 -2.06 -1.03
CA ASP A 27 -19.52 -0.97 -2.01
C ASP A 27 -18.87 0.34 -1.53
N GLY A 28 -18.99 0.64 -0.24
CA GLY A 28 -18.39 1.84 0.37
C GLY A 28 -16.86 1.96 0.27
N VAL A 29 -16.13 0.86 -0.01
CA VAL A 29 -14.67 0.91 -0.21
C VAL A 29 -14.32 1.64 -1.49
N LEU A 30 -14.90 1.24 -2.62
CA LEU A 30 -14.63 1.87 -3.93
C LEU A 30 -15.08 3.33 -3.95
N GLN A 31 -16.25 3.63 -3.36
CA GLN A 31 -16.76 4.98 -3.22
C GLN A 31 -15.82 5.86 -2.36
N THR A 32 -15.26 5.31 -1.27
CA THR A 32 -14.32 6.05 -0.40
C THR A 32 -13.01 6.35 -1.10
N LEU A 33 -12.50 5.40 -1.91
CA LEU A 33 -11.23 5.52 -2.63
C LEU A 33 -11.35 6.36 -3.91
N GLU A 34 -12.56 6.50 -4.48
CA GLU A 34 -12.84 7.26 -5.72
C GLU A 34 -11.95 6.82 -6.91
N VAL A 35 -11.62 5.54 -7.01
CA VAL A 35 -10.75 5.03 -8.07
C VAL A 35 -11.60 4.55 -9.25
N PRO A 36 -11.47 5.10 -10.45
CA PRO A 36 -12.29 4.69 -11.59
C PRO A 36 -11.96 3.26 -12.03
N ALA A 37 -12.95 2.56 -12.60
CA ALA A 37 -12.70 1.34 -13.34
C ALA A 37 -11.97 1.66 -14.66
N ALA A 38 -11.07 0.77 -15.10
CA ALA A 38 -10.41 0.89 -16.40
C ALA A 38 -11.36 0.47 -17.53
N VAL A 39 -12.18 -0.56 -17.27
CA VAL A 39 -13.19 -1.08 -18.21
C VAL A 39 -14.40 -1.55 -17.38
N GLY A 40 -15.62 -1.34 -17.89
CA GLY A 40 -16.85 -1.75 -17.21
C GLY A 40 -17.26 -0.82 -16.08
N GLU A 41 -18.00 -1.34 -15.12
CA GLU A 41 -18.59 -0.60 -14.01
C GLU A 41 -18.10 -1.10 -12.66
N TRP A 42 -18.29 -0.28 -11.63
CA TRP A 42 -17.99 -0.68 -10.26
C TRP A 42 -19.02 -1.67 -9.74
N LEU A 43 -18.58 -2.44 -8.72
CA LEU A 43 -19.51 -3.21 -7.91
C LEU A 43 -20.46 -2.25 -7.18
N THR A 44 -21.73 -2.61 -7.20
CA THR A 44 -22.83 -1.84 -6.61
C THR A 44 -23.40 -2.56 -5.38
N ALA A 45 -24.28 -1.91 -4.65
CA ALA A 45 -24.97 -2.53 -3.53
C ALA A 45 -25.78 -3.77 -3.94
N SER A 46 -26.28 -3.83 -5.19
CA SER A 46 -27.00 -5.02 -5.70
C SER A 46 -26.11 -6.25 -5.87
N ASP A 47 -24.79 -6.06 -6.09
CA ASP A 47 -23.82 -7.16 -6.17
C ASP A 47 -23.52 -7.79 -4.81
N GLN A 48 -23.94 -7.13 -3.72
CA GLN A 48 -23.78 -7.63 -2.34
C GLN A 48 -24.99 -8.48 -1.88
N ASP A 49 -26.05 -8.56 -2.67
CA ASP A 49 -27.18 -9.44 -2.36
C ASP A 49 -26.73 -10.91 -2.46
N PRO A 50 -26.78 -11.67 -1.35
CA PRO A 50 -26.39 -13.08 -1.36
C PRO A 50 -27.23 -13.94 -2.32
N HIS A 51 -28.41 -13.46 -2.71
CA HIS A 51 -29.35 -14.16 -3.60
C HIS A 51 -29.37 -13.58 -5.02
N GLY A 52 -28.60 -12.51 -5.28
CA GLY A 52 -28.50 -11.85 -6.57
C GLY A 52 -27.39 -12.42 -7.46
N ALA A 53 -27.34 -11.92 -8.70
CA ALA A 53 -26.23 -12.16 -9.60
C ALA A 53 -25.00 -11.37 -9.10
N GLN A 54 -24.10 -12.05 -8.39
CA GLN A 54 -22.94 -11.40 -7.80
C GLN A 54 -21.90 -11.07 -8.87
N GLY A 55 -21.59 -9.79 -9.03
CA GLY A 55 -20.51 -9.32 -9.87
C GLY A 55 -19.12 -9.54 -9.22
N VAL A 56 -18.08 -9.57 -10.04
CA VAL A 56 -16.68 -9.48 -9.60
C VAL A 56 -15.93 -8.49 -10.47
N MET A 57 -14.89 -7.86 -9.92
CA MET A 57 -13.98 -7.05 -10.73
C MET A 57 -12.60 -7.70 -10.75
N LEU A 58 -11.94 -7.59 -11.92
CA LEU A 58 -10.58 -8.07 -12.10
C LEU A 58 -9.57 -6.97 -11.74
N SER A 59 -8.42 -7.35 -11.17
CA SER A 59 -7.27 -6.45 -11.19
C SER A 59 -6.76 -6.24 -12.61
N TYR A 60 -6.14 -5.10 -12.89
CA TYR A 60 -5.55 -4.84 -14.19
C TYR A 60 -4.50 -5.89 -14.56
N GLY A 61 -3.67 -6.32 -13.60
CA GLY A 61 -2.64 -7.32 -13.81
C GLY A 61 -3.21 -8.70 -14.17
N TYR A 62 -4.25 -9.13 -13.47
CA TYR A 62 -4.91 -10.40 -13.74
C TYR A 62 -5.60 -10.41 -15.09
N TRP A 63 -6.32 -9.34 -15.45
CA TRP A 63 -6.93 -9.15 -16.76
C TRP A 63 -5.93 -9.25 -17.91
N GLN A 64 -4.75 -8.60 -17.77
CA GLN A 64 -3.71 -8.71 -18.79
C GLN A 64 -3.13 -10.12 -18.89
N ARG A 65 -2.83 -10.77 -17.76
CA ARG A 65 -2.21 -12.11 -17.75
C ARG A 65 -3.15 -13.20 -18.27
N ARG A 66 -4.42 -13.12 -17.89
CA ARG A 66 -5.37 -14.24 -18.12
C ARG A 66 -6.24 -14.03 -19.36
N PHE A 67 -6.59 -12.81 -19.64
CA PHE A 67 -7.50 -12.45 -20.72
C PHE A 67 -6.83 -11.63 -21.84
N GLY A 68 -5.52 -11.46 -21.80
CA GLY A 68 -4.77 -10.73 -22.82
C GLY A 68 -5.14 -9.26 -22.98
N GLY A 69 -5.85 -8.68 -21.99
CA GLY A 69 -6.33 -7.31 -22.09
C GLY A 69 -7.57 -7.14 -22.96
N ASP A 70 -8.33 -8.21 -23.23
CA ASP A 70 -9.57 -8.17 -24.02
C ASP A 70 -10.68 -7.40 -23.29
N PRO A 71 -11.14 -6.23 -23.80
CA PRO A 71 -12.25 -5.49 -23.19
C PRO A 71 -13.57 -6.27 -23.17
N GLY A 72 -13.76 -7.23 -24.07
CA GLY A 72 -14.92 -8.10 -24.12
C GLY A 72 -15.03 -9.09 -22.96
N VAL A 73 -14.14 -8.99 -21.95
CA VAL A 73 -14.20 -9.78 -20.72
C VAL A 73 -15.38 -9.38 -19.83
N VAL A 74 -15.81 -8.11 -19.88
CA VAL A 74 -16.96 -7.61 -19.12
C VAL A 74 -18.24 -8.32 -19.57
N GLY A 75 -19.04 -8.77 -18.64
CA GLY A 75 -20.23 -9.57 -18.87
C GLY A 75 -19.98 -11.08 -19.02
N ARG A 76 -18.73 -11.55 -19.09
CA ARG A 76 -18.43 -13.00 -19.07
C ARG A 76 -18.62 -13.55 -17.66
N THR A 77 -19.06 -14.79 -17.60
CA THR A 77 -19.20 -15.53 -16.34
C THR A 77 -17.97 -16.38 -16.08
N ILE A 78 -17.44 -16.29 -14.87
CA ILE A 78 -16.40 -17.16 -14.32
C ILE A 78 -16.91 -17.86 -13.09
N SER A 79 -16.37 -19.01 -12.76
CA SER A 79 -16.72 -19.73 -11.52
C SER A 79 -15.67 -19.40 -10.46
N VAL A 80 -16.12 -18.80 -9.36
CA VAL A 80 -15.29 -18.43 -8.19
C VAL A 80 -15.79 -19.25 -7.01
N ASP A 81 -14.95 -20.12 -6.47
CA ASP A 81 -15.29 -21.09 -5.40
C ASP A 81 -16.54 -21.92 -5.72
N SER A 82 -16.65 -22.36 -6.98
CA SER A 82 -17.78 -23.12 -7.53
C SER A 82 -19.07 -22.32 -7.72
N GLU A 83 -19.07 -21.02 -7.47
CA GLU A 83 -20.22 -20.14 -7.73
C GLU A 83 -20.01 -19.32 -9.02
N PRO A 84 -21.02 -19.26 -9.90
CA PRO A 84 -20.94 -18.43 -11.10
C PRO A 84 -21.02 -16.96 -10.74
N ARG A 85 -20.04 -16.16 -11.22
CA ARG A 85 -19.99 -14.72 -11.03
C ARG A 85 -19.74 -14.01 -12.36
N VAL A 86 -20.38 -12.88 -12.55
CA VAL A 86 -20.25 -12.07 -13.76
C VAL A 86 -19.15 -11.04 -13.57
N ILE A 87 -18.25 -10.91 -14.53
CA ILE A 87 -17.21 -9.87 -14.54
C ILE A 87 -17.88 -8.53 -14.81
N ALA A 88 -18.00 -7.68 -13.78
CA ALA A 88 -18.60 -6.35 -13.87
C ALA A 88 -17.62 -5.33 -14.46
N GLY A 89 -16.31 -5.50 -14.22
CA GLY A 89 -15.31 -4.57 -14.70
C GLY A 89 -13.88 -4.95 -14.36
N VAL A 90 -12.97 -4.07 -14.73
CA VAL A 90 -11.53 -4.18 -14.48
C VAL A 90 -11.06 -2.93 -13.76
N MET A 91 -10.28 -3.11 -12.70
CA MET A 91 -9.72 -1.99 -11.93
C MET A 91 -8.62 -1.26 -12.69
N SER A 92 -8.39 0.00 -12.33
CA SER A 92 -7.30 0.81 -12.88
C SER A 92 -5.94 0.15 -12.65
N ARG A 93 -5.01 0.43 -13.56
CA ARG A 93 -3.63 -0.09 -13.48
C ARG A 93 -2.96 0.32 -12.17
N GLY A 94 -2.38 -0.65 -11.47
CA GLY A 94 -1.66 -0.43 -10.21
C GLY A 94 -2.54 -0.16 -9.00
N PHE A 95 -3.87 -0.27 -9.14
CA PHE A 95 -4.76 -0.16 -7.99
C PHE A 95 -4.54 -1.31 -7.01
N LYS A 96 -4.46 -0.96 -5.72
CA LYS A 96 -4.39 -1.87 -4.58
C LYS A 96 -5.38 -1.42 -3.53
N VAL A 97 -5.96 -2.35 -2.79
CA VAL A 97 -6.76 -1.97 -1.62
C VAL A 97 -5.79 -1.69 -0.47
N VAL A 98 -5.59 -0.42 -0.15
CA VAL A 98 -4.54 0.06 0.76
C VAL A 98 -3.15 -0.33 0.21
N SER A 99 -2.54 -1.40 0.68
CA SER A 99 -1.26 -1.95 0.19
C SER A 99 -1.39 -3.40 -0.25
N TYR A 100 -2.62 -3.94 -0.27
CA TYR A 100 -2.88 -5.33 -0.60
C TYR A 100 -3.03 -5.53 -2.11
N ASP A 101 -2.23 -6.43 -2.65
CA ASP A 101 -2.31 -6.89 -4.04
C ASP A 101 -3.34 -8.02 -4.15
N PHE A 102 -4.26 -7.90 -5.09
CA PHE A 102 -5.30 -8.87 -5.35
C PHE A 102 -5.42 -9.15 -6.85
N ASP A 103 -6.02 -10.26 -7.18
CA ASP A 103 -6.40 -10.62 -8.56
C ASP A 103 -7.88 -10.34 -8.83
N LEU A 104 -8.73 -10.59 -7.82
CA LEU A 104 -10.16 -10.34 -7.88
C LEU A 104 -10.64 -9.46 -6.72
N LEU A 105 -11.56 -8.53 -7.02
CA LEU A 105 -12.43 -7.90 -6.05
C LEU A 105 -13.77 -8.63 -6.05
N VAL A 106 -14.16 -9.09 -4.87
CA VAL A 106 -15.40 -9.85 -4.65
C VAL A 106 -16.30 -9.03 -3.72
N PRO A 107 -17.59 -8.87 -4.02
CA PRO A 107 -18.49 -8.18 -3.12
C PRO A 107 -18.67 -8.98 -1.83
N ALA A 108 -18.69 -8.26 -0.71
CA ALA A 108 -18.95 -8.85 0.60
C ALA A 108 -20.45 -9.07 0.77
N ALA A 109 -20.89 -10.31 0.68
CA ALA A 109 -22.25 -10.71 1.05
C ALA A 109 -22.32 -10.94 2.56
N PHE A 110 -22.56 -9.89 3.33
CA PHE A 110 -22.72 -10.00 4.78
C PHE A 110 -24.15 -10.49 5.12
N ASP A 111 -24.23 -11.69 5.69
CA ASP A 111 -25.43 -12.17 6.33
C ASP A 111 -25.41 -11.78 7.82
N PRO A 112 -26.22 -10.81 8.27
CA PRO A 112 -26.20 -10.36 9.67
C PRO A 112 -26.47 -11.48 10.69
N VAL A 113 -27.15 -12.54 10.29
CA VAL A 113 -27.49 -13.66 11.15
C VAL A 113 -26.30 -14.60 11.39
N LYS A 114 -25.38 -14.68 10.42
CA LYS A 114 -24.21 -15.56 10.46
C LYS A 114 -22.93 -14.86 10.96
N GLN A 115 -22.98 -13.55 11.20
CA GLN A 115 -21.81 -12.82 11.69
C GLN A 115 -21.52 -13.15 13.14
N SER A 116 -20.28 -13.55 13.43
CA SER A 116 -19.79 -13.69 14.79
C SER A 116 -18.82 -12.55 15.12
N LEU A 117 -18.83 -12.10 16.37
CA LEU A 117 -17.94 -11.05 16.88
C LEU A 117 -16.44 -11.43 16.93
N ALA A 118 -16.11 -12.68 16.68
CA ALA A 118 -14.77 -13.20 16.94
C ALA A 118 -13.74 -12.94 15.82
N GLY A 119 -14.13 -12.39 14.68
CA GLY A 119 -13.25 -12.23 13.53
C GLY A 119 -12.72 -10.81 13.38
N PHE A 120 -11.53 -10.49 13.93
CA PHE A 120 -10.85 -9.20 13.71
C PHE A 120 -10.08 -9.15 12.38
N ALA A 121 -10.52 -9.87 11.36
CA ALA A 121 -9.85 -9.91 10.06
C ALA A 121 -10.27 -8.78 9.12
N HIS A 122 -11.32 -8.04 9.46
CA HIS A 122 -11.87 -6.98 8.63
C HIS A 122 -11.14 -5.66 8.84
N HIS A 123 -10.82 -4.98 7.74
CA HIS A 123 -10.22 -3.66 7.74
C HIS A 123 -11.26 -2.62 7.33
N GLY A 124 -11.43 -1.60 8.17
CA GLY A 124 -12.31 -0.46 7.85
C GLY A 124 -11.56 0.64 7.12
N ILE A 125 -12.19 1.23 6.11
CA ILE A 125 -11.72 2.45 5.45
C ILE A 125 -12.84 3.48 5.39
N GLY A 126 -12.51 4.74 5.65
CA GLY A 126 -13.50 5.80 5.62
C GLY A 126 -12.89 7.15 5.29
N ARG A 127 -13.72 8.05 4.77
CA ARG A 127 -13.36 9.45 4.57
C ARG A 127 -14.02 10.27 5.66
N LEU A 128 -13.22 11.03 6.40
CA LEU A 128 -13.73 11.95 7.39
C LEU A 128 -14.49 13.09 6.71
N ARG A 129 -15.55 13.57 7.35
CA ARG A 129 -16.23 14.79 6.91
C ARG A 129 -15.29 16.00 7.04
N PRO A 130 -15.44 17.03 6.19
CA PRO A 130 -14.67 18.25 6.34
C PRO A 130 -14.76 18.82 7.76
N GLY A 131 -13.61 19.17 8.35
CA GLY A 131 -13.52 19.72 9.69
C GLY A 131 -13.51 18.71 10.85
N VAL A 132 -13.69 17.41 10.59
CA VAL A 132 -13.61 16.36 11.62
C VAL A 132 -12.17 15.86 11.75
N THR A 133 -11.65 15.82 12.97
CA THR A 133 -10.32 15.28 13.28
C THR A 133 -10.38 13.76 13.52
N ILE A 134 -9.24 13.09 13.39
CA ILE A 134 -9.11 11.66 13.70
C ILE A 134 -9.50 11.39 15.15
N SER A 135 -9.06 12.24 16.10
CA SER A 135 -9.40 12.07 17.52
C SER A 135 -10.91 12.17 17.78
N GLN A 136 -11.62 13.02 17.05
CA GLN A 136 -13.08 13.10 17.15
C GLN A 136 -13.74 11.83 16.60
N ALA A 137 -13.23 11.30 15.48
CA ALA A 137 -13.72 10.05 14.92
C ALA A 137 -13.45 8.87 15.85
N ASP A 138 -12.25 8.79 16.47
CA ASP A 138 -11.92 7.79 17.48
C ASP A 138 -12.91 7.81 18.65
N ALA A 139 -13.17 9.00 19.20
CA ALA A 139 -14.09 9.16 20.32
C ALA A 139 -15.54 8.74 19.95
N ASP A 140 -15.97 9.08 18.73
CA ASP A 140 -17.32 8.75 18.25
C ASP A 140 -17.48 7.24 18.04
N VAL A 141 -16.47 6.58 17.44
CA VAL A 141 -16.49 5.11 17.28
C VAL A 141 -16.36 4.39 18.62
N ALA A 142 -15.54 4.90 19.56
CA ALA A 142 -15.47 4.31 20.90
C ALA A 142 -16.84 4.32 21.60
N ARG A 143 -17.60 5.42 21.46
CA ARG A 143 -18.95 5.53 21.98
C ARG A 143 -19.91 4.54 21.29
N LEU A 144 -19.83 4.44 19.96
CA LEU A 144 -20.67 3.51 19.19
C LEU A 144 -20.35 2.05 19.47
N LEU A 145 -19.07 1.72 19.68
CA LEU A 145 -18.64 0.38 20.07
C LEU A 145 -19.31 -0.07 21.37
N ASN A 146 -19.32 0.79 22.40
CA ASN A 146 -19.99 0.45 23.66
C ASN A 146 -21.48 0.20 23.48
N LEU A 147 -22.20 1.07 22.74
CA LEU A 147 -23.62 0.89 22.44
C LEU A 147 -23.89 -0.40 21.66
N TRP A 148 -23.03 -0.73 20.70
CA TRP A 148 -23.13 -1.93 19.91
C TRP A 148 -22.86 -3.19 20.75
N MET A 149 -21.81 -3.15 21.59
CA MET A 149 -21.48 -4.22 22.49
C MET A 149 -22.63 -4.54 23.48
N ASP A 150 -23.35 -3.54 23.94
CA ASP A 150 -24.51 -3.73 24.83
C ASP A 150 -25.71 -4.37 24.11
N SER A 151 -25.84 -4.15 22.79
CA SER A 151 -26.97 -4.64 22.01
C SER A 151 -26.73 -5.99 21.33
N TRP A 152 -25.48 -6.45 21.25
CA TRP A 152 -25.12 -7.65 20.46
C TRP A 152 -25.07 -8.91 21.34
N THR A 153 -25.65 -9.98 20.83
CA THR A 153 -25.56 -11.33 21.42
C THR A 153 -25.04 -12.31 20.38
N ASN A 154 -24.07 -13.13 20.73
CA ASN A 154 -23.54 -14.20 19.86
C ASN A 154 -24.46 -15.43 19.71
N GLY A 155 -25.75 -15.26 20.00
CA GLY A 155 -26.77 -16.29 19.92
C GLY A 155 -27.44 -16.60 21.26
N PRO A 156 -28.50 -17.43 21.26
CA PRO A 156 -29.23 -17.77 22.46
C PRO A 156 -28.33 -18.44 23.51
N GLY A 157 -28.32 -17.88 24.72
CA GLY A 157 -27.58 -18.44 25.86
C GLY A 157 -26.12 -18.01 26.00
N THR A 158 -25.60 -17.13 25.12
CA THR A 158 -24.30 -16.50 25.29
C THR A 158 -24.41 -15.23 26.15
N ASP A 159 -23.46 -15.06 27.07
CA ASP A 159 -23.34 -13.80 27.85
C ASP A 159 -23.03 -12.67 26.87
N SER A 160 -23.90 -11.67 26.79
CA SER A 160 -23.75 -10.50 25.92
C SER A 160 -22.57 -9.61 26.31
N HIS A 161 -22.00 -9.82 27.48
CA HIS A 161 -20.96 -8.94 28.06
C HIS A 161 -19.55 -9.55 28.04
N TRP A 162 -19.35 -10.77 27.56
CA TRP A 162 -18.04 -11.46 27.59
C TRP A 162 -16.93 -10.68 26.85
N TYR A 163 -17.26 -9.91 25.81
CA TYR A 163 -16.34 -9.08 25.06
C TYR A 163 -15.90 -7.81 25.81
N LEU A 164 -16.60 -7.38 26.88
CA LEU A 164 -16.16 -6.26 27.71
C LEU A 164 -14.79 -6.50 28.34
N THR A 165 -14.43 -7.77 28.54
CA THR A 165 -13.11 -8.16 29.03
C THR A 165 -11.99 -7.88 28.03
N TRP A 166 -12.28 -7.76 26.75
CA TRP A 166 -11.30 -7.57 25.69
C TRP A 166 -10.81 -6.12 25.56
N ARG A 167 -11.50 -5.15 26.19
CA ARG A 167 -11.15 -3.73 26.16
C ARG A 167 -10.90 -3.21 24.73
N ILE A 168 -11.81 -3.53 23.82
CA ILE A 168 -11.71 -3.13 22.41
C ILE A 168 -11.75 -1.61 22.32
N THR A 169 -10.73 -1.03 21.69
CA THR A 169 -10.65 0.41 21.43
C THR A 169 -10.43 0.65 19.93
N PRO A 170 -11.02 1.69 19.34
CA PRO A 170 -10.73 2.06 17.98
C PRO A 170 -9.27 2.51 17.85
N ALA A 171 -8.67 2.31 16.68
CA ALA A 171 -7.34 2.79 16.35
C ALA A 171 -7.36 3.27 14.88
N PHE A 172 -7.70 4.54 14.68
CA PHE A 172 -7.66 5.14 13.35
C PHE A 172 -6.26 5.62 12.99
N GLN A 173 -5.84 5.29 11.78
CA GLN A 173 -4.58 5.77 11.22
C GLN A 173 -4.84 6.46 9.88
N PRO A 174 -4.14 7.56 9.58
CA PRO A 174 -4.19 8.15 8.25
C PRO A 174 -3.78 7.12 7.20
N LEU A 175 -4.56 6.98 6.14
CA LEU A 175 -4.26 6.04 5.04
C LEU A 175 -2.85 6.27 4.47
N LYS A 176 -2.44 7.55 4.38
CA LYS A 176 -1.09 7.92 3.92
C LYS A 176 0.01 7.31 4.78
N GLU A 177 -0.13 7.30 6.10
CA GLU A 177 0.87 6.73 7.01
C GLU A 177 0.93 5.22 6.89
N GLN A 178 -0.21 4.57 6.69
CA GLN A 178 -0.26 3.13 6.50
C GLN A 178 0.37 2.68 5.17
N VAL A 179 0.21 3.46 4.11
CA VAL A 179 0.77 3.14 2.78
C VAL A 179 2.25 3.52 2.69
N VAL A 180 2.66 4.66 3.27
CA VAL A 180 3.99 5.26 3.10
C VAL A 180 4.89 5.07 4.33
N GLY A 181 4.33 4.82 5.50
CA GLY A 181 5.05 4.82 6.78
C GLY A 181 6.27 3.88 6.83
N SER A 182 6.19 2.71 6.23
CA SER A 182 7.32 1.77 6.16
C SER A 182 8.41 2.21 5.17
N VAL A 183 8.04 2.91 4.11
CA VAL A 183 8.97 3.38 3.06
C VAL A 183 9.82 4.55 3.55
N GLY A 184 9.28 5.40 4.42
CA GLY A 184 10.00 6.54 4.98
C GLY A 184 11.27 6.12 5.73
N ASN A 185 11.19 5.11 6.57
CA ASN A 185 12.34 4.60 7.33
C ASN A 185 13.41 3.99 6.43
N VAL A 186 13.00 3.23 5.41
CA VAL A 186 13.93 2.65 4.43
C VAL A 186 14.66 3.76 3.65
N LEU A 187 13.95 4.81 3.26
CA LEU A 187 14.51 5.94 2.54
C LEU A 187 15.57 6.67 3.38
N TRP A 188 15.34 6.87 4.68
CA TRP A 188 16.33 7.46 5.58
C TRP A 188 17.61 6.61 5.72
N VAL A 189 17.48 5.29 5.79
CA VAL A 189 18.64 4.37 5.83
C VAL A 189 19.43 4.47 4.53
N VAL A 190 18.76 4.49 3.38
CA VAL A 190 19.43 4.64 2.07
C VAL A 190 20.14 6.00 1.97
N MET A 191 19.50 7.09 2.38
CA MET A 191 20.12 8.42 2.40
C MET A 191 21.35 8.49 3.29
N ALA A 192 21.28 7.89 4.48
CA ALA A 192 22.43 7.81 5.41
C ALA A 192 23.58 7.02 4.78
N THR A 193 23.30 5.89 4.13
CA THR A 193 24.31 5.07 3.46
C THR A 193 25.00 5.84 2.33
N ILE A 194 24.26 6.55 1.49
CA ILE A 194 24.80 7.40 0.44
C ILE A 194 25.69 8.49 1.03
N GLY A 195 25.26 9.12 2.13
CA GLY A 195 26.03 10.12 2.84
C GLY A 195 27.40 9.60 3.33
N VAL A 196 27.43 8.40 3.91
CA VAL A 196 28.67 7.75 4.34
C VAL A 196 29.59 7.44 3.17
N VAL A 197 29.08 6.89 2.07
CA VAL A 197 29.87 6.62 0.86
C VAL A 197 30.48 7.91 0.30
N MET A 198 29.72 9.00 0.28
CA MET A 198 30.19 10.29 -0.19
C MET A 198 31.29 10.85 0.71
N LEU A 199 31.18 10.70 2.04
CA LEU A 199 32.24 11.11 2.97
C LEU A 199 33.54 10.32 2.74
N ILE A 200 33.44 9.01 2.51
CA ILE A 200 34.60 8.17 2.18
C ILE A 200 35.27 8.66 0.88
N ALA A 201 34.49 8.93 -0.15
CA ALA A 201 34.99 9.44 -1.41
C ALA A 201 35.68 10.81 -1.24
N CYS A 202 35.07 11.74 -0.51
CA CYS A 202 35.65 13.05 -0.22
C CYS A 202 36.96 12.93 0.56
N THR A 203 37.03 12.05 1.56
CA THR A 203 38.25 11.79 2.34
C THR A 203 39.36 11.24 1.46
N ASN A 204 39.09 10.32 0.56
CA ASN A 204 40.07 9.78 -0.38
C ASN A 204 40.61 10.85 -1.32
N VAL A 205 39.74 11.71 -1.87
CA VAL A 205 40.16 12.83 -2.73
C VAL A 205 40.99 13.82 -1.93
N ALA A 206 40.60 14.16 -0.70
CA ALA A 206 41.40 15.05 0.17
C ALA A 206 42.79 14.48 0.44
N ASN A 207 42.90 13.18 0.77
CA ASN A 207 44.18 12.53 0.97
C ASN A 207 45.09 12.56 -0.28
N LEU A 208 44.50 12.31 -1.46
CA LEU A 208 45.26 12.39 -2.72
C LEU A 208 45.76 13.80 -3.01
N LEU A 209 44.94 14.82 -2.71
CA LEU A 209 45.32 16.22 -2.87
C LEU A 209 46.45 16.61 -1.90
N LEU A 210 46.39 16.16 -0.63
CA LEU A 210 47.43 16.38 0.36
C LEU A 210 48.79 15.77 -0.08
N VAL A 211 48.77 14.49 -0.48
CA VAL A 211 49.98 13.80 -0.98
C VAL A 211 50.56 14.54 -2.20
N ARG A 212 49.73 15.05 -3.09
CA ARG A 212 50.21 15.82 -4.26
C ARG A 212 50.75 17.18 -3.88
N ALA A 213 50.23 17.84 -2.84
CA ALA A 213 50.71 19.09 -2.31
C ALA A 213 52.09 18.93 -1.65
N ASP A 214 52.28 17.87 -0.83
CA ASP A 214 53.57 17.55 -0.19
C ASP A 214 54.67 17.27 -1.22
N GLY A 215 54.34 16.52 -2.27
CA GLY A 215 55.30 16.28 -3.38
C GLY A 215 55.76 17.56 -4.09
N ARG A 216 54.84 18.53 -4.28
CA ARG A 216 55.21 19.86 -4.84
C ARG A 216 56.06 20.70 -3.91
N GLN A 217 55.82 20.66 -2.60
CA GLN A 217 56.65 21.37 -1.62
C GLN A 217 58.07 20.84 -1.60
N GLN A 218 58.26 19.51 -1.66
CA GLN A 218 59.61 18.91 -1.75
C GLN A 218 60.30 19.29 -3.05
N GLU A 219 59.67 19.33 -4.20
CA GLU A 219 60.22 19.74 -5.47
C GLU A 219 60.68 21.21 -5.43
N LEU A 220 59.85 22.10 -4.85
CA LEU A 220 60.21 23.51 -4.65
C LEU A 220 61.35 23.70 -3.67
N ALA A 221 61.38 22.91 -2.58
CA ALA A 221 62.50 22.96 -1.62
C ALA A 221 63.80 22.48 -2.22
N VAL A 222 63.82 21.45 -3.05
CA VAL A 222 65.00 20.97 -3.77
C VAL A 222 65.44 21.99 -4.79
N ARG A 223 64.57 22.64 -5.55
CA ARG A 223 64.93 23.69 -6.51
C ARG A 223 65.55 24.93 -5.83
N SER A 224 64.99 25.37 -4.72
CA SER A 224 65.53 26.49 -3.96
C SER A 224 66.89 26.17 -3.32
N ALA A 225 67.16 24.91 -2.90
CA ALA A 225 68.42 24.47 -2.36
C ALA A 225 69.53 24.34 -3.43
N LEU A 226 69.17 24.12 -4.69
CA LEU A 226 70.08 24.02 -5.83
C LEU A 226 70.43 25.40 -6.45
N GLY A 227 69.85 26.47 -5.88
CA GLY A 227 70.22 27.83 -6.31
C GLY A 227 69.65 28.25 -7.66
N ASP A 228 68.57 27.67 -8.08
CA ASP A 228 67.83 28.06 -9.30
C ASP A 228 66.99 29.32 -9.00
N ASP A 229 67.62 30.50 -8.98
CA ASP A 229 67.02 31.83 -8.90
C ASP A 229 66.27 32.22 -10.21
N GLY A 230 65.96 31.23 -11.01
CA GLY A 230 65.15 31.40 -12.23
C GLY A 230 63.72 31.83 -11.95
N GLY A 231 63.51 33.14 -12.14
CA GLY A 231 62.15 33.75 -11.95
C GLY A 231 61.02 32.92 -12.53
N LEU A 232 60.07 32.68 -11.70
CA LEU A 232 58.76 31.98 -12.08
C LEU A 232 58.17 32.75 -13.27
N PRO A 233 57.99 32.14 -14.45
CA PRO A 233 57.24 32.77 -15.51
C PRO A 233 55.76 32.94 -15.05
N ALA A 234 55.32 34.18 -15.04
CA ALA A 234 53.97 34.58 -14.63
C ALA A 234 52.79 33.87 -15.37
N SER A 235 53.12 32.90 -16.25
CA SER A 235 52.21 32.18 -17.10
C SER A 235 51.56 30.94 -16.44
N TYR A 236 51.95 30.53 -15.21
CA TYR A 236 51.42 29.34 -14.56
C TYR A 236 50.26 29.59 -13.57
N CYS A 237 49.85 30.86 -13.40
CA CYS A 237 48.76 31.20 -12.45
C CYS A 237 47.31 30.98 -12.95
N TRP A 238 47.14 30.55 -14.19
CA TRP A 238 45.80 30.39 -14.77
C TRP A 238 45.62 29.06 -15.54
N ARG A 239 45.67 27.91 -14.86
CA ARG A 239 45.02 26.67 -15.28
C ARG A 239 44.77 25.79 -14.07
N ALA A 240 43.64 26.05 -13.38
CA ALA A 240 42.97 25.12 -12.51
C ALA A 240 41.73 24.60 -13.24
#